data_8fd5341db28021f082052071fa05ee6a
#
_entry.id   8fd5341db28021f082052071fa05ee6a
#
_cell.length_a   1.000
_cell.length_b   1.000
_cell.length_c   1.000
_cell.angle_alpha   90.00
_cell.angle_beta   90.00
_cell.angle_gamma   90.00
#
_symmetry.space_group_name_H-M   'P 1'
#
loop_
_entity.id
_entity.type
_entity.pdbx_description
1 polymer ?
#
loop_
_entity_poly.entity_id
_entity_poly.type
_entity_poly.pdbx_seq_one_letter_code
_entity_poly.pdbx_strand_id
1 'polypeptide(L)'
;MLASLSLSIILFSVIYTVISSFSVNKYLNAFISGDYVVKVSNSTNESIRRDEVQADTGLSEELSQAISSIEGVESLDKIYYSGDTLPIDERLRKVLEPIAANENPEEPVVTSILNSGAVSIQLHGMDRGWYDVIQKSDIVSGSFDQEKFETGNYVLITETTLWETEDTTYYEPGDQIKLGSLGKSYEVMAVLTSEALYAAGTQFYNTGGFKVFLPANEMRQHAEDSIILSATVHTDPEKEEQVGNVLSSLTSSNQSLTLKSREDYKEEMKGFIRIFQTVGYGLSFIIAFIGILNYINTILTGVISRRNEFAILESVGMTRKQLKKILIYEGLYSILFTCLIVGTVGIYITYQIARGISENMAFTVFHMNPIPLLSVFPVLIGISLIVTLAAYKSLTRATMVERLREVE
;
A
#
# COMPACT_ATOMS: atom_id res chain seq x y z
N MET A 1 -31.79 2.99 14.10
CA MET A 1 -31.17 1.84 14.78
C MET A 1 -30.48 0.90 13.81
N LEU A 2 -31.20 0.19 12.93
CA LEU A 2 -30.62 -0.79 11.98
C LEU A 2 -29.50 -0.19 11.13
N ALA A 3 -29.70 1.00 10.57
CA ALA A 3 -28.70 1.68 9.75
C ALA A 3 -27.39 2.00 10.49
N SER A 4 -27.48 2.49 11.74
CA SER A 4 -26.29 2.83 12.55
C SER A 4 -25.47 1.58 12.88
N LEU A 5 -26.14 0.49 13.29
CA LEU A 5 -25.46 -0.75 13.62
C LEU A 5 -24.86 -1.41 12.36
N SER A 6 -25.63 -1.44 11.24
CA SER A 6 -25.12 -1.97 9.96
C SER A 6 -23.92 -1.17 9.46
N LEU A 7 -23.96 0.17 9.54
CA LEU A 7 -22.86 1.03 9.11
C LEU A 7 -21.57 0.76 9.92
N SER A 8 -21.71 0.57 11.25
CA SER A 8 -20.57 0.24 12.10
C SER A 8 -19.90 -1.07 11.71
N ILE A 9 -20.70 -2.10 11.38
CA ILE A 9 -20.19 -3.41 10.97
C ILE A 9 -19.54 -3.35 9.59
N ILE A 10 -20.16 -2.61 8.65
CA ILE A 10 -19.61 -2.42 7.29
C ILE A 10 -18.26 -1.72 7.38
N LEU A 11 -18.16 -0.64 8.17
CA LEU A 11 -16.92 0.10 8.32
C LEU A 11 -15.81 -0.76 8.95
N PHE A 12 -16.13 -1.52 10.01
CA PHE A 12 -15.20 -2.50 10.57
C PHE A 12 -14.73 -3.52 9.53
N SER A 13 -15.65 -4.03 8.72
CA SER A 13 -15.33 -5.00 7.67
C SER A 13 -14.43 -4.41 6.58
N VAL A 14 -14.67 -3.16 6.17
CA VAL A 14 -13.81 -2.44 5.21
C VAL A 14 -12.40 -2.31 5.77
N ILE A 15 -12.26 -1.75 6.98
CA ILE A 15 -10.97 -1.54 7.63
C ILE A 15 -10.20 -2.87 7.77
N TYR A 16 -10.88 -3.92 8.23
CA TYR A 16 -10.25 -5.23 8.38
C TYR A 16 -9.80 -5.80 7.03
N THR A 17 -10.64 -5.71 5.99
CA THR A 17 -10.33 -6.22 4.65
C THR A 17 -9.14 -5.48 4.05
N VAL A 18 -9.08 -4.15 4.17
CA VAL A 18 -7.93 -3.34 3.71
C VAL A 18 -6.66 -3.73 4.45
N ILE A 19 -6.69 -3.84 5.80
CA ILE A 19 -5.52 -4.24 6.58
C ILE A 19 -5.05 -5.65 6.23
N SER A 20 -5.99 -6.58 6.02
CA SER A 20 -5.65 -7.96 5.65
C SER A 20 -5.15 -8.09 4.20
N SER A 21 -5.32 -7.05 3.38
CA SER A 21 -4.82 -6.99 2.01
C SER A 21 -3.34 -6.60 1.91
N PHE A 22 -2.71 -6.10 2.98
CA PHE A 22 -1.27 -5.85 2.97
C PHE A 22 -0.48 -7.14 2.78
N SER A 23 0.45 -7.12 1.83
CA SER A 23 1.29 -8.26 1.46
C SER A 23 2.76 -7.99 1.80
N VAL A 24 3.26 -8.69 2.82
CA VAL A 24 4.69 -8.66 3.18
C VAL A 24 5.56 -9.11 2.00
N ASN A 25 5.13 -10.13 1.26
CA ASN A 25 5.89 -10.64 0.12
C ASN A 25 5.97 -9.61 -1.01
N LYS A 26 4.85 -8.92 -1.33
CA LYS A 26 4.86 -7.86 -2.35
C LYS A 26 5.80 -6.72 -1.93
N TYR A 27 5.79 -6.35 -0.65
CA TYR A 27 6.71 -5.37 -0.10
C TYR A 27 8.17 -5.81 -0.23
N LEU A 28 8.49 -7.03 0.23
CA LEU A 28 9.85 -7.56 0.13
C LEU A 28 10.36 -7.58 -1.31
N ASN A 29 9.56 -8.08 -2.24
CA ASN A 29 9.95 -8.14 -3.65
C ASN A 29 10.17 -6.75 -4.27
N ALA A 30 9.49 -5.71 -3.75
CA ALA A 30 9.70 -4.34 -4.19
C ALA A 30 10.99 -3.70 -3.63
N PHE A 31 11.46 -4.14 -2.46
CA PHE A 31 12.59 -3.51 -1.77
C PHE A 31 13.89 -4.30 -1.75
N ILE A 32 13.84 -5.62 -1.92
CA ILE A 32 15.02 -6.48 -1.85
C ILE A 32 14.85 -7.74 -2.67
N SER A 33 15.78 -8.01 -3.58
CA SER A 33 15.80 -9.24 -4.40
C SER A 33 16.60 -10.38 -3.77
N GLY A 34 17.54 -10.08 -2.86
CA GLY A 34 18.41 -11.05 -2.16
C GLY A 34 18.17 -11.09 -0.66
N ASP A 35 19.21 -11.41 0.11
CA ASP A 35 19.18 -11.55 1.57
C ASP A 35 19.62 -10.25 2.26
N TYR A 36 20.62 -9.58 1.70
CA TYR A 36 21.09 -8.28 2.15
C TYR A 36 21.17 -7.29 0.99
N VAL A 37 21.03 -6.01 1.30
CA VAL A 37 21.33 -4.91 0.39
C VAL A 37 22.19 -3.87 1.07
N VAL A 38 23.31 -3.54 0.43
CA VAL A 38 24.13 -2.37 0.74
C VAL A 38 23.75 -1.30 -0.27
N LYS A 39 23.29 -0.16 0.20
CA LYS A 39 22.84 0.93 -0.68
C LYS A 39 23.26 2.29 -0.16
N VAL A 40 23.28 3.24 -1.06
CA VAL A 40 23.47 4.66 -0.74
C VAL A 40 22.39 5.12 0.24
N SER A 41 22.78 5.81 1.30
CA SER A 41 21.86 6.29 2.34
C SER A 41 20.88 7.33 1.79
N ASN A 42 19.78 7.57 2.52
CA ASN A 42 18.78 8.56 2.11
C ASN A 42 19.35 9.99 2.02
N SER A 43 20.26 10.36 2.93
CA SER A 43 20.95 11.66 2.87
C SER A 43 21.79 11.81 1.61
N THR A 44 22.51 10.75 1.24
CA THR A 44 23.30 10.73 0.01
C THR A 44 22.39 10.73 -1.22
N ASN A 45 21.23 10.05 -1.19
CA ASN A 45 20.24 10.15 -2.26
C ASN A 45 19.72 11.59 -2.45
N GLU A 46 19.48 12.33 -1.37
CA GLU A 46 19.10 13.75 -1.47
C GLU A 46 20.22 14.61 -2.07
N SER A 47 21.47 14.36 -1.72
CA SER A 47 22.63 15.01 -2.33
C SER A 47 22.72 14.70 -3.83
N ILE A 48 22.52 13.42 -4.23
CA ILE A 48 22.47 13.02 -5.64
C ILE A 48 21.40 13.83 -6.38
N ARG A 49 20.19 13.97 -5.82
CA ARG A 49 19.10 14.73 -6.42
C ARG A 49 19.42 16.22 -6.62
N ARG A 50 20.30 16.80 -5.77
CA ARG A 50 20.72 18.19 -5.82
C ARG A 50 21.96 18.42 -6.66
N ASP A 51 22.49 17.39 -7.34
CA ASP A 51 23.78 17.42 -8.03
C ASP A 51 24.95 17.85 -7.13
N GLU A 52 24.83 17.61 -5.80
CA GLU A 52 25.84 17.90 -4.79
C GLU A 52 26.81 16.72 -4.58
N VAL A 53 26.72 15.70 -5.42
CA VAL A 53 27.44 14.44 -5.27
C VAL A 53 28.87 14.56 -5.75
N GLN A 54 29.80 14.28 -4.85
CA GLN A 54 31.20 14.04 -5.21
C GLN A 54 31.39 12.58 -5.64
N ALA A 55 32.39 12.30 -6.45
CA ALA A 55 32.68 10.98 -7.03
C ALA A 55 32.79 9.81 -6.00
N ASP A 56 32.97 10.13 -4.71
CA ASP A 56 33.15 9.17 -3.61
C ASP A 56 31.85 8.80 -2.86
N THR A 57 30.69 9.21 -3.32
CA THR A 57 29.42 9.05 -2.56
C THR A 57 28.72 7.72 -2.74
N GLY A 58 29.14 6.92 -3.70
CA GLY A 58 28.60 5.59 -3.97
C GLY A 58 29.29 4.46 -3.21
N LEU A 59 28.82 3.24 -3.48
CA LEU A 59 29.52 2.03 -3.11
C LEU A 59 30.75 1.88 -4.02
N SER A 60 31.98 1.74 -3.45
CA SER A 60 33.17 1.58 -4.28
C SER A 60 33.28 0.17 -4.89
N GLU A 61 33.99 0.04 -6.01
CA GLU A 61 34.29 -1.27 -6.61
C GLU A 61 35.14 -2.15 -5.67
N GLU A 62 36.06 -1.55 -4.89
CA GLU A 62 36.87 -2.28 -3.91
C GLU A 62 35.97 -2.86 -2.80
N LEU A 63 34.98 -2.11 -2.31
CA LEU A 63 34.05 -2.61 -1.32
C LEU A 63 33.16 -3.71 -1.91
N SER A 64 32.71 -3.54 -3.16
CA SER A 64 31.94 -4.55 -3.89
C SER A 64 32.73 -5.86 -4.04
N GLN A 65 34.03 -5.78 -4.37
CA GLN A 65 34.92 -6.94 -4.44
C GLN A 65 35.15 -7.59 -3.06
N ALA A 66 35.32 -6.77 -2.03
CA ALA A 66 35.45 -7.26 -0.65
C ALA A 66 34.19 -8.03 -0.22
N ILE A 67 32.99 -7.50 -0.52
CA ILE A 67 31.70 -8.16 -0.27
C ILE A 67 31.62 -9.49 -1.02
N SER A 68 31.94 -9.51 -2.32
CA SER A 68 31.90 -10.73 -3.13
C SER A 68 32.87 -11.81 -2.66
N SER A 69 33.94 -11.43 -1.93
CA SER A 69 34.96 -12.35 -1.40
C SER A 69 34.59 -12.92 -0.03
N ILE A 70 33.49 -12.53 0.59
CA ILE A 70 33.04 -13.05 1.89
C ILE A 70 32.61 -14.51 1.72
N GLU A 71 33.10 -15.38 2.57
CA GLU A 71 32.70 -16.79 2.58
C GLU A 71 31.20 -16.91 2.89
N GLY A 72 30.43 -17.52 2.00
CA GLY A 72 28.98 -17.65 2.09
C GLY A 72 28.21 -16.66 1.21
N VAL A 73 28.88 -15.74 0.52
CA VAL A 73 28.25 -14.94 -0.55
C VAL A 73 28.22 -15.76 -1.82
N GLU A 74 27.04 -16.00 -2.38
CA GLU A 74 26.83 -16.74 -3.63
C GLU A 74 26.87 -15.83 -4.85
N SER A 75 26.22 -14.64 -4.77
CA SER A 75 26.26 -13.63 -5.83
C SER A 75 26.09 -12.22 -5.26
N LEU A 76 26.53 -11.25 -6.06
CA LEU A 76 26.39 -9.82 -5.80
C LEU A 76 25.87 -9.15 -7.06
N ASP A 77 24.64 -8.60 -6.98
CA ASP A 77 24.00 -7.92 -8.08
C ASP A 77 23.96 -6.42 -7.84
N LYS A 78 24.62 -5.66 -8.69
CA LYS A 78 24.77 -4.20 -8.55
C LYS A 78 23.78 -3.45 -9.41
N ILE A 79 23.44 -2.24 -8.95
CA ILE A 79 22.77 -1.21 -9.71
C ILE A 79 23.69 -0.02 -9.83
N TYR A 80 23.98 0.38 -11.05
CA TYR A 80 24.70 1.60 -11.38
C TYR A 80 23.73 2.73 -11.63
N TYR A 81 24.11 3.95 -11.31
CA TYR A 81 23.29 5.14 -11.49
C TYR A 81 24.08 6.28 -12.13
N SER A 82 23.42 6.99 -13.04
CA SER A 82 23.86 8.28 -13.53
C SER A 82 22.62 9.14 -13.89
N GLY A 83 22.73 10.45 -13.69
CA GLY A 83 21.72 11.41 -14.20
C GLY A 83 21.96 11.72 -15.66
N ASP A 84 20.90 11.97 -16.43
CA ASP A 84 20.99 12.50 -17.80
C ASP A 84 19.82 13.45 -18.07
N THR A 85 19.84 14.14 -19.20
CA THR A 85 18.78 15.03 -19.64
C THR A 85 18.38 14.73 -21.07
N LEU A 86 17.08 14.74 -21.33
CA LEU A 86 16.53 14.62 -22.68
C LEU A 86 16.01 15.96 -23.16
N PRO A 87 16.48 16.48 -24.32
CA PRO A 87 15.88 17.65 -24.95
C PRO A 87 14.39 17.41 -25.23
N ILE A 88 13.56 18.43 -24.98
CA ILE A 88 12.14 18.37 -25.26
C ILE A 88 11.93 18.49 -26.76
N ASP A 89 11.66 17.36 -27.40
CA ASP A 89 11.26 17.25 -28.81
C ASP A 89 9.73 17.42 -28.98
N GLU A 90 9.24 17.27 -30.19
CA GLU A 90 7.80 17.35 -30.51
C GLU A 90 6.96 16.29 -29.77
N ARG A 91 7.53 15.12 -29.47
CA ARG A 91 6.87 14.02 -28.76
C ARG A 91 6.63 14.39 -27.30
N LEU A 92 7.69 14.78 -26.60
CA LEU A 92 7.59 15.23 -25.20
C LEU A 92 6.69 16.46 -25.08
N ARG A 93 6.81 17.41 -26.01
CA ARG A 93 5.99 18.61 -26.06
C ARG A 93 4.50 18.29 -26.19
N LYS A 94 4.13 17.34 -27.05
CA LYS A 94 2.75 16.89 -27.23
C LYS A 94 2.11 16.37 -25.95
N VAL A 95 2.88 15.75 -25.07
CA VAL A 95 2.41 15.25 -23.75
C VAL A 95 2.38 16.39 -22.72
N LEU A 96 3.44 17.21 -22.67
CA LEU A 96 3.60 18.22 -21.62
C LEU A 96 2.72 19.47 -21.82
N GLU A 97 2.53 19.96 -23.05
CA GLU A 97 1.77 21.19 -23.31
C GLU A 97 0.31 21.15 -22.84
N PRO A 98 -0.46 20.06 -23.07
CA PRO A 98 -1.83 19.97 -22.55
C PRO A 98 -1.90 19.99 -21.02
N ILE A 99 -0.89 19.43 -20.35
CA ILE A 99 -0.82 19.41 -18.88
C ILE A 99 -0.47 20.81 -18.37
N ALA A 100 0.55 21.45 -18.94
CA ALA A 100 0.94 22.82 -18.61
C ALA A 100 -0.20 23.85 -18.79
N ALA A 101 -1.05 23.63 -19.80
CA ALA A 101 -2.21 24.50 -20.06
C ALA A 101 -3.29 24.43 -18.97
N ASN A 102 -3.31 23.35 -18.19
CA ASN A 102 -4.29 23.09 -17.14
C ASN A 102 -3.70 23.09 -15.71
N GLU A 103 -2.38 23.32 -15.57
CA GLU A 103 -1.75 23.36 -14.24
C GLU A 103 -2.09 24.64 -13.46
N ASN A 104 -1.86 24.58 -12.14
CA ASN A 104 -2.04 25.75 -11.27
C ASN A 104 -1.00 26.84 -11.63
N PRO A 105 -1.42 28.07 -12.02
CA PRO A 105 -0.50 29.15 -12.35
C PRO A 105 0.40 29.60 -11.18
N GLU A 106 0.01 29.33 -9.94
CA GLU A 106 0.81 29.66 -8.75
C GLU A 106 1.96 28.68 -8.52
N GLU A 107 1.86 27.47 -9.10
CA GLU A 107 2.87 26.41 -9.01
C GLU A 107 3.13 25.80 -10.40
N PRO A 108 3.78 26.54 -11.32
CA PRO A 108 3.90 26.16 -12.73
C PRO A 108 5.05 25.16 -12.95
N VAL A 109 4.87 23.92 -12.53
CA VAL A 109 5.91 22.88 -12.58
C VAL A 109 6.18 22.42 -14.02
N VAL A 110 5.14 22.05 -14.76
CA VAL A 110 5.27 21.54 -16.14
C VAL A 110 5.66 22.65 -17.10
N THR A 111 5.14 23.86 -16.91
CA THR A 111 5.58 25.05 -17.65
C THR A 111 7.07 25.33 -17.42
N SER A 112 7.56 25.14 -16.20
CA SER A 112 8.99 25.31 -15.88
C SER A 112 9.85 24.27 -16.60
N ILE A 113 9.40 23.02 -16.69
CA ILE A 113 10.07 21.97 -17.45
C ILE A 113 10.11 22.33 -18.94
N LEU A 114 8.98 22.74 -19.51
CA LEU A 114 8.94 23.19 -20.93
C LEU A 114 9.90 24.35 -21.20
N ASN A 115 9.99 25.31 -20.29
CA ASN A 115 10.88 26.47 -20.40
C ASN A 115 12.36 26.09 -20.24
N SER A 116 12.69 25.05 -19.48
CA SER A 116 14.08 24.54 -19.36
C SER A 116 14.57 23.89 -20.66
N GLY A 117 13.67 23.46 -21.53
CA GLY A 117 13.97 22.82 -22.81
C GLY A 117 14.43 21.35 -22.68
N ALA A 118 14.45 20.77 -21.47
CA ALA A 118 14.85 19.39 -21.26
C ALA A 118 14.12 18.77 -20.06
N VAL A 119 13.94 17.45 -20.07
CA VAL A 119 13.50 16.66 -18.91
C VAL A 119 14.69 15.93 -18.31
N SER A 120 14.75 15.87 -16.99
CA SER A 120 15.76 15.07 -16.29
C SER A 120 15.34 13.61 -16.28
N ILE A 121 16.25 12.71 -16.64
CA ILE A 121 16.06 11.27 -16.61
C ILE A 121 17.09 10.60 -15.69
N GLN A 122 16.77 9.40 -15.23
CA GLN A 122 17.58 8.62 -14.32
C GLN A 122 18.01 7.33 -15.01
N LEU A 123 19.31 7.18 -15.27
CA LEU A 123 19.87 5.99 -15.89
C LEU A 123 20.24 4.96 -14.81
N HIS A 124 19.77 3.73 -14.95
CA HIS A 124 20.04 2.64 -14.04
C HIS A 124 20.60 1.43 -14.80
N GLY A 125 21.87 1.15 -14.60
CA GLY A 125 22.52 -0.07 -15.12
C GLY A 125 22.28 -1.24 -14.18
N MET A 126 21.67 -2.31 -14.66
CA MET A 126 21.32 -3.50 -13.87
C MET A 126 22.23 -4.68 -14.17
N ASP A 127 22.78 -5.34 -13.14
CA ASP A 127 23.36 -6.67 -13.26
C ASP A 127 22.22 -7.71 -13.52
N ARG A 128 22.60 -8.87 -14.07
CA ARG A 128 21.66 -9.86 -14.58
C ARG A 128 20.70 -10.43 -13.52
N GLY A 129 21.13 -10.52 -12.28
CA GLY A 129 20.26 -11.00 -11.18
C GLY A 129 19.00 -10.16 -10.94
N TRP A 130 18.99 -8.91 -11.43
CA TRP A 130 17.81 -8.06 -11.38
C TRP A 130 16.75 -8.39 -12.44
N TYR A 131 17.07 -9.14 -13.47
CA TYR A 131 16.13 -9.41 -14.57
C TYR A 131 14.96 -10.29 -14.16
N ASP A 132 15.19 -11.22 -13.23
CA ASP A 132 14.15 -12.12 -12.72
C ASP A 132 13.17 -11.42 -11.78
N VAL A 133 13.52 -10.21 -11.31
CA VAL A 133 12.64 -9.37 -10.46
C VAL A 133 11.52 -8.72 -11.28
N ILE A 134 11.73 -8.51 -12.59
CA ILE A 134 10.75 -7.88 -13.48
C ILE A 134 9.54 -8.81 -13.68
N GLN A 135 8.39 -8.39 -13.16
CA GLN A 135 7.15 -9.15 -13.28
C GLN A 135 6.30 -8.68 -14.46
N LYS A 136 5.45 -9.55 -14.98
CA LYS A 136 4.48 -9.16 -16.03
C LYS A 136 3.55 -8.02 -15.60
N SER A 137 3.24 -7.92 -14.31
CA SER A 137 2.44 -6.85 -13.74
C SER A 137 3.13 -5.49 -13.77
N ASP A 138 4.45 -5.47 -13.90
CA ASP A 138 5.24 -4.24 -13.95
C ASP A 138 5.29 -3.66 -15.37
N ILE A 139 4.89 -4.45 -16.38
CA ILE A 139 4.95 -4.07 -17.80
C ILE A 139 3.60 -3.47 -18.21
N VAL A 140 3.61 -2.18 -18.54
CA VAL A 140 2.44 -1.44 -19.07
C VAL A 140 2.28 -1.75 -20.57
N SER A 141 3.38 -1.72 -21.32
CA SER A 141 3.39 -2.03 -22.75
C SER A 141 4.72 -2.65 -23.20
N GLY A 142 4.69 -3.43 -24.27
CA GLY A 142 5.84 -4.17 -24.75
C GLY A 142 6.02 -5.53 -24.06
N SER A 143 7.24 -6.02 -24.03
CA SER A 143 7.62 -7.28 -23.36
C SER A 143 9.10 -7.28 -23.03
N PHE A 144 9.49 -7.92 -21.94
CA PHE A 144 10.89 -8.06 -21.56
C PHE A 144 11.47 -9.38 -22.11
N ASP A 145 12.52 -9.24 -22.91
CA ASP A 145 13.31 -10.35 -23.47
C ASP A 145 14.75 -10.17 -22.99
N GLN A 146 15.19 -11.03 -22.07
CA GLN A 146 16.49 -10.96 -21.41
C GLN A 146 17.66 -11.05 -22.41
N GLU A 147 17.56 -11.94 -23.41
CA GLU A 147 18.64 -12.13 -24.38
C GLU A 147 18.82 -10.90 -25.26
N LYS A 148 17.72 -10.31 -25.73
CA LYS A 148 17.77 -9.06 -26.50
C LYS A 148 18.27 -7.89 -25.66
N PHE A 149 17.80 -7.78 -24.40
CA PHE A 149 18.21 -6.72 -23.49
C PHE A 149 19.71 -6.72 -23.25
N GLU A 150 20.30 -7.91 -23.02
CA GLU A 150 21.75 -8.10 -22.85
C GLU A 150 22.60 -7.66 -24.05
N THR A 151 22.02 -7.52 -25.25
CA THR A 151 22.76 -6.99 -26.40
C THR A 151 23.18 -5.54 -26.23
N GLY A 152 22.61 -4.82 -25.25
CA GLY A 152 22.89 -3.41 -25.00
C GLY A 152 22.32 -2.46 -26.06
N ASN A 153 21.35 -2.91 -26.87
CA ASN A 153 20.68 -2.06 -27.85
C ASN A 153 19.27 -1.63 -27.41
N TYR A 154 18.81 -2.16 -26.28
CA TYR A 154 17.47 -1.99 -25.76
C TYR A 154 17.50 -1.39 -24.37
N VAL A 155 16.43 -0.64 -24.05
CA VAL A 155 16.18 -0.11 -22.71
C VAL A 155 14.76 -0.42 -22.27
N LEU A 156 14.56 -0.50 -20.94
CA LEU A 156 13.26 -0.40 -20.32
C LEU A 156 13.11 1.02 -19.78
N ILE A 157 11.92 1.59 -19.89
CA ILE A 157 11.63 2.89 -19.33
C ILE A 157 10.45 2.79 -18.37
N THR A 158 10.34 3.69 -17.41
CA THR A 158 9.11 3.79 -16.61
C THR A 158 8.16 4.82 -17.19
N GLU A 159 6.88 4.69 -16.82
CA GLU A 159 5.96 5.81 -16.88
C GLU A 159 6.53 7.00 -16.10
N THR A 160 6.10 8.20 -16.47
CA THR A 160 6.42 9.40 -15.72
C THR A 160 5.23 9.80 -14.83
N THR A 161 5.53 10.20 -13.61
CA THR A 161 4.54 10.75 -12.70
C THR A 161 4.60 12.27 -12.78
N LEU A 162 3.55 12.87 -13.31
CA LEU A 162 3.32 14.30 -13.26
C LEU A 162 2.32 14.56 -12.14
N TRP A 163 2.61 15.50 -11.22
CA TRP A 163 1.74 15.83 -10.10
C TRP A 163 0.28 16.01 -10.54
N GLU A 164 -0.66 15.35 -9.84
CA GLU A 164 -2.11 15.42 -10.05
C GLU A 164 -2.63 14.86 -11.39
N THR A 165 -1.81 14.16 -12.17
CA THR A 165 -2.23 13.47 -13.39
C THR A 165 -2.08 11.96 -13.27
N GLU A 166 -2.78 11.22 -14.12
CA GLU A 166 -2.54 9.79 -14.31
C GLU A 166 -1.10 9.58 -14.84
N ASP A 167 -0.49 8.46 -14.46
CA ASP A 167 0.81 8.06 -15.00
C ASP A 167 0.74 8.04 -16.54
N THR A 168 1.78 8.59 -17.16
CA THR A 168 1.85 8.73 -18.62
C THR A 168 3.22 8.33 -19.15
N THR A 169 3.35 8.16 -20.45
CA THR A 169 4.61 7.81 -21.09
C THR A 169 4.89 8.73 -22.28
N TYR A 170 6.16 9.00 -22.52
CA TYR A 170 6.62 9.75 -23.69
C TYR A 170 6.98 8.85 -24.87
N TYR A 171 7.28 7.57 -24.62
CA TYR A 171 7.76 6.62 -25.60
C TYR A 171 6.95 5.34 -25.57
N GLU A 172 6.85 4.69 -26.70
CA GLU A 172 6.24 3.38 -26.86
C GLU A 172 7.29 2.32 -27.23
N PRO A 173 7.03 1.03 -27.00
CA PRO A 173 7.93 -0.04 -27.46
C PRO A 173 8.21 0.05 -28.96
N GLY A 174 9.51 -0.06 -29.31
CA GLY A 174 10.01 0.14 -30.69
C GLY A 174 10.50 1.55 -31.00
N ASP A 175 10.18 2.53 -30.14
CA ASP A 175 10.70 3.90 -30.30
C ASP A 175 12.21 3.95 -30.02
N GLN A 176 12.90 4.91 -30.68
CA GLN A 176 14.30 5.18 -30.43
C GLN A 176 14.47 6.32 -29.44
N ILE A 177 15.27 6.11 -28.39
CA ILE A 177 15.66 7.13 -27.44
C ILE A 177 17.18 7.34 -27.53
N LYS A 178 17.59 8.60 -27.67
CA LYS A 178 19.02 8.97 -27.69
C LYS A 178 19.43 9.44 -26.31
N LEU A 179 20.30 8.67 -25.64
CA LEU A 179 20.86 9.02 -24.34
C LEU A 179 22.15 9.80 -24.54
N GLY A 180 22.15 11.09 -24.14
CA GLY A 180 23.23 12.01 -24.42
C GLY A 180 24.51 11.64 -23.72
N SER A 181 24.44 11.28 -22.46
CA SER A 181 25.56 10.85 -21.62
C SER A 181 26.23 9.57 -22.10
N LEU A 182 25.47 8.67 -22.73
CA LEU A 182 25.99 7.41 -23.30
C LEU A 182 26.40 7.52 -24.77
N GLY A 183 26.09 8.64 -25.43
CA GLY A 183 26.42 8.89 -26.83
C GLY A 183 25.77 7.95 -27.85
N LYS A 184 24.75 7.18 -27.47
CA LYS A 184 24.13 6.09 -28.24
C LYS A 184 22.61 6.19 -28.25
N SER A 185 21.97 5.64 -29.28
CA SER A 185 20.52 5.48 -29.34
C SER A 185 20.15 4.03 -29.01
N TYR A 186 19.04 3.89 -28.28
CA TYR A 186 18.51 2.60 -27.82
C TYR A 186 17.06 2.46 -28.26
N GLU A 187 16.62 1.24 -28.52
CA GLU A 187 15.22 0.92 -28.76
C GLU A 187 14.53 0.68 -27.43
N VAL A 188 13.37 1.29 -27.21
CA VAL A 188 12.52 1.02 -26.05
C VAL A 188 11.90 -0.36 -26.20
N MET A 189 12.27 -1.29 -25.34
CA MET A 189 11.77 -2.68 -25.36
C MET A 189 10.41 -2.78 -24.65
N ALA A 190 10.27 -2.13 -23.52
CA ALA A 190 9.04 -2.09 -22.74
C ALA A 190 8.94 -0.82 -21.93
N VAL A 191 7.70 -0.42 -21.64
CA VAL A 191 7.36 0.60 -20.67
C VAL A 191 6.90 -0.11 -19.40
N LEU A 192 7.48 0.28 -18.27
CA LEU A 192 7.18 -0.26 -16.96
C LEU A 192 6.32 0.75 -16.17
N THR A 193 5.59 0.27 -15.17
CA THR A 193 4.89 1.16 -14.22
C THR A 193 5.89 2.08 -13.51
N SER A 194 5.43 3.23 -13.04
CA SER A 194 6.26 4.19 -12.29
C SER A 194 6.89 3.57 -11.03
N GLU A 195 6.24 2.56 -10.43
CA GLU A 195 6.70 1.85 -9.23
C GLU A 195 7.59 0.62 -9.54
N ALA A 196 7.73 0.23 -10.81
CA ALA A 196 8.52 -0.94 -11.17
C ALA A 196 9.97 -0.80 -10.74
N LEU A 197 10.59 -1.93 -10.36
CA LEU A 197 11.99 -1.99 -9.93
C LEU A 197 12.35 -0.95 -8.85
N TYR A 198 11.45 -0.72 -7.91
CA TYR A 198 11.65 0.27 -6.85
C TYR A 198 12.95 0.03 -6.06
N ALA A 199 13.28 -1.24 -5.81
CA ALA A 199 14.52 -1.61 -5.12
C ALA A 199 15.79 -1.31 -5.94
N ALA A 200 15.68 -1.35 -7.27
CA ALA A 200 16.79 -1.11 -8.19
C ALA A 200 16.99 0.38 -8.51
N GLY A 201 16.01 1.23 -8.20
CA GLY A 201 16.03 2.65 -8.55
C GLY A 201 16.42 3.56 -7.42
N THR A 202 16.61 4.83 -7.78
CA THR A 202 16.68 5.92 -6.80
C THR A 202 15.34 6.05 -6.07
N GLN A 203 15.38 6.51 -4.82
CA GLN A 203 14.17 6.69 -3.99
C GLN A 203 13.60 8.12 -4.09
N PHE A 204 13.93 8.85 -5.13
CA PHE A 204 13.34 10.15 -5.43
C PHE A 204 12.85 10.18 -6.88
N TYR A 205 11.88 11.04 -7.13
CA TYR A 205 11.29 11.23 -8.45
C TYR A 205 11.77 12.56 -9.04
N ASN A 206 12.09 12.55 -10.32
CA ASN A 206 12.25 13.77 -11.10
C ASN A 206 10.91 14.10 -11.75
N THR A 207 10.27 15.16 -11.31
CA THR A 207 8.97 15.58 -11.87
C THR A 207 9.07 15.74 -13.39
N GLY A 208 8.19 15.05 -14.11
CA GLY A 208 8.20 15.00 -15.57
C GLY A 208 9.32 14.16 -16.19
N GLY A 209 10.25 13.66 -15.39
CA GLY A 209 11.26 12.71 -15.83
C GLY A 209 10.82 11.26 -15.65
N PHE A 210 11.67 10.33 -16.04
CA PHE A 210 11.44 8.90 -15.92
C PHE A 210 12.76 8.15 -15.72
N LYS A 211 12.64 6.89 -15.31
CA LYS A 211 13.78 5.99 -15.15
C LYS A 211 14.02 5.23 -16.43
N VAL A 212 15.29 5.04 -16.77
CA VAL A 212 15.75 4.23 -17.89
C VAL A 212 16.61 3.11 -17.34
N PHE A 213 16.21 1.87 -17.56
CA PHE A 213 16.97 0.70 -17.16
C PHE A 213 17.68 0.10 -18.36
N LEU A 214 18.95 -0.25 -18.20
CA LEU A 214 19.80 -0.84 -19.22
C LEU A 214 20.77 -1.84 -18.58
N PRO A 215 21.44 -2.72 -19.37
CA PRO A 215 22.43 -3.63 -18.81
C PRO A 215 23.58 -2.89 -18.14
N ALA A 216 24.06 -3.39 -17.01
CA ALA A 216 25.16 -2.76 -16.27
C ALA A 216 26.42 -2.56 -17.13
N ASN A 217 26.65 -3.42 -18.10
CA ASN A 217 27.77 -3.29 -19.03
C ASN A 217 27.72 -2.01 -19.87
N GLU A 218 26.53 -1.56 -20.28
CA GLU A 218 26.35 -0.31 -21.03
C GLU A 218 26.76 0.89 -20.16
N MET A 219 26.33 0.91 -18.89
CA MET A 219 26.74 1.97 -17.96
C MET A 219 28.25 1.99 -17.74
N ARG A 220 28.86 0.83 -17.46
CA ARG A 220 30.31 0.72 -17.21
C ARG A 220 31.17 1.14 -18.40
N GLN A 221 30.68 0.93 -19.63
CA GLN A 221 31.43 1.25 -20.84
C GLN A 221 31.26 2.71 -21.31
N HIS A 222 30.13 3.30 -21.03
CA HIS A 222 29.74 4.57 -21.65
C HIS A 222 29.48 5.72 -20.64
N ALA A 223 29.24 5.45 -19.36
CA ALA A 223 29.00 6.46 -18.33
C ALA A 223 30.18 6.58 -17.38
N GLU A 224 31.10 7.51 -17.66
CA GLU A 224 32.32 7.73 -16.85
C GLU A 224 32.00 8.17 -15.41
N ASP A 225 30.90 8.89 -15.21
CA ASP A 225 30.46 9.43 -13.90
C ASP A 225 29.42 8.55 -13.19
N SER A 226 29.28 7.28 -13.60
CA SER A 226 28.32 6.39 -12.95
C SER A 226 28.81 5.95 -11.57
N ILE A 227 27.90 5.91 -10.60
CA ILE A 227 28.13 5.38 -9.26
C ILE A 227 27.43 4.04 -9.07
N ILE A 228 27.93 3.20 -8.16
CA ILE A 228 27.17 2.03 -7.71
C ILE A 228 26.18 2.51 -6.65
N LEU A 229 24.89 2.49 -7.01
CA LEU A 229 23.79 2.94 -6.14
C LEU A 229 23.49 1.94 -5.04
N SER A 230 23.51 0.66 -5.39
CA SER A 230 23.24 -0.44 -4.46
C SER A 230 23.90 -1.75 -4.94
N ALA A 231 24.11 -2.65 -3.99
CA ALA A 231 24.55 -4.01 -4.24
C ALA A 231 23.70 -4.97 -3.40
N THR A 232 23.00 -5.86 -4.06
CA THR A 232 22.21 -6.92 -3.43
C THR A 232 23.05 -8.16 -3.29
N VAL A 233 23.10 -8.73 -2.10
CA VAL A 233 23.89 -9.89 -1.73
C VAL A 233 22.97 -11.10 -1.58
N HIS A 234 23.27 -12.17 -2.30
CA HIS A 234 22.66 -13.48 -2.13
C HIS A 234 23.60 -14.37 -1.34
N THR A 235 23.09 -15.07 -0.36
CA THR A 235 23.91 -15.82 0.60
C THR A 235 23.52 -17.29 0.66
N ASP A 236 24.51 -18.14 1.01
CA ASP A 236 24.23 -19.48 1.47
C ASP A 236 23.38 -19.40 2.77
N PRO A 237 22.19 -20.02 2.80
CA PRO A 237 21.31 -19.98 3.99
C PRO A 237 21.98 -20.44 5.29
N GLU A 238 22.98 -21.34 5.22
CA GLU A 238 23.70 -21.83 6.39
C GLU A 238 24.68 -20.78 6.95
N LYS A 239 25.07 -19.78 6.14
CA LYS A 239 26.06 -18.75 6.49
C LYS A 239 25.48 -17.33 6.52
N GLU A 240 24.18 -17.16 6.32
CA GLU A 240 23.51 -15.85 6.22
C GLU A 240 23.85 -14.94 7.40
N GLU A 241 23.74 -15.42 8.65
CA GLU A 241 24.05 -14.63 9.85
C GLU A 241 25.53 -14.22 9.90
N GLN A 242 26.45 -15.12 9.53
CA GLN A 242 27.89 -14.84 9.49
C GLN A 242 28.20 -13.74 8.46
N VAL A 243 27.63 -13.86 7.25
CA VAL A 243 27.76 -12.83 6.19
C VAL A 243 27.22 -11.50 6.67
N GLY A 244 26.05 -11.47 7.30
CA GLY A 244 25.44 -10.26 7.84
C GLY A 244 26.33 -9.53 8.85
N ASN A 245 27.01 -10.26 9.75
CA ASN A 245 27.93 -9.71 10.73
C ASN A 245 29.16 -9.07 10.04
N VAL A 246 29.71 -9.72 9.01
CA VAL A 246 30.84 -9.17 8.25
C VAL A 246 30.42 -7.94 7.45
N LEU A 247 29.26 -7.99 6.76
CA LEU A 247 28.70 -6.85 6.05
C LEU A 247 28.48 -5.64 6.97
N SER A 248 27.93 -5.87 8.16
CA SER A 248 27.73 -4.84 9.17
C SER A 248 29.05 -4.19 9.57
N SER A 249 30.11 -4.98 9.76
CA SER A 249 31.45 -4.46 10.08
C SER A 249 32.05 -3.62 8.96
N LEU A 250 31.87 -4.03 7.71
CA LEU A 250 32.37 -3.33 6.53
C LEU A 250 31.65 -2.01 6.26
N THR A 251 30.34 -1.96 6.53
CA THR A 251 29.50 -0.78 6.22
C THR A 251 29.41 0.21 7.36
N SER A 252 29.62 -0.21 8.62
CA SER A 252 29.41 0.62 9.83
C SER A 252 30.31 1.87 9.88
N SER A 253 31.44 1.87 9.21
CA SER A 253 32.38 3.01 9.17
C SER A 253 31.97 4.06 8.10
N ASN A 254 31.08 3.74 7.19
CA ASN A 254 30.68 4.61 6.09
C ASN A 254 29.23 5.09 6.26
N GLN A 255 29.05 6.35 6.70
CA GLN A 255 27.73 6.95 6.91
C GLN A 255 26.94 7.20 5.61
N SER A 256 27.62 7.18 4.46
CA SER A 256 26.97 7.31 3.14
C SER A 256 26.27 6.02 2.71
N LEU A 257 26.49 4.91 3.41
CA LEU A 257 25.90 3.61 3.08
C LEU A 257 24.92 3.16 4.16
N THR A 258 23.95 2.37 3.75
CA THR A 258 22.99 1.69 4.62
C THR A 258 22.99 0.21 4.27
N LEU A 259 23.18 -0.64 5.27
CA LEU A 259 22.96 -2.08 5.18
C LEU A 259 21.56 -2.40 5.69
N LYS A 260 20.80 -3.18 4.92
CA LYS A 260 19.54 -3.77 5.36
C LYS A 260 19.46 -5.23 4.96
N SER A 261 18.93 -6.05 5.85
CA SER A 261 18.60 -7.45 5.58
C SER A 261 17.15 -7.59 5.08
N ARG A 262 16.84 -8.75 4.52
CA ARG A 262 15.46 -9.12 4.18
C ARG A 262 14.54 -9.15 5.42
N GLU A 263 15.08 -9.56 6.58
CA GLU A 263 14.33 -9.54 7.84
C GLU A 263 14.08 -8.10 8.34
N ASP A 264 15.01 -7.16 8.16
CA ASP A 264 14.79 -5.74 8.50
C ASP A 264 13.60 -5.17 7.73
N TYR A 265 13.53 -5.40 6.42
CA TYR A 265 12.38 -4.97 5.61
C TYR A 265 11.07 -5.64 6.03
N LYS A 266 11.13 -6.91 6.41
CA LYS A 266 9.96 -7.66 6.90
C LYS A 266 9.46 -7.10 8.23
N GLU A 267 10.35 -6.76 9.15
CA GLU A 267 9.98 -6.13 10.42
C GLU A 267 9.47 -4.70 10.22
N GLU A 268 10.02 -3.92 9.29
CA GLU A 268 9.47 -2.61 8.89
C GLU A 268 8.01 -2.75 8.43
N MET A 269 7.74 -3.67 7.50
CA MET A 269 6.38 -3.90 7.00
C MET A 269 5.43 -4.41 8.08
N LYS A 270 5.88 -5.32 8.94
CA LYS A 270 5.09 -5.77 10.11
C LYS A 270 4.80 -4.60 11.06
N GLY A 271 5.79 -3.72 11.28
CA GLY A 271 5.63 -2.50 12.08
C GLY A 271 4.58 -1.58 11.49
N PHE A 272 4.64 -1.33 10.19
CA PHE A 272 3.67 -0.54 9.46
C PHE A 272 2.24 -1.14 9.57
N ILE A 273 2.08 -2.43 9.27
CA ILE A 273 0.80 -3.13 9.42
C ILE A 273 0.26 -3.02 10.85
N ARG A 274 1.12 -3.14 11.87
CA ARG A 274 0.74 -3.02 13.29
C ARG A 274 0.17 -1.64 13.63
N ILE A 275 0.74 -0.57 13.05
CA ILE A 275 0.21 0.79 13.22
C ILE A 275 -1.20 0.87 12.63
N PHE A 276 -1.41 0.40 11.40
CA PHE A 276 -2.72 0.37 10.76
C PHE A 276 -3.73 -0.48 11.56
N GLN A 277 -3.31 -1.64 12.09
CA GLN A 277 -4.14 -2.47 12.96
C GLN A 277 -4.54 -1.72 14.23
N THR A 278 -3.59 -1.07 14.90
CA THR A 278 -3.87 -0.37 16.16
C THR A 278 -4.85 0.79 15.95
N VAL A 279 -4.60 1.63 14.97
CA VAL A 279 -5.46 2.78 14.66
C VAL A 279 -6.80 2.32 14.09
N GLY A 280 -6.78 1.43 13.10
CA GLY A 280 -7.97 0.96 12.40
C GLY A 280 -8.91 0.16 13.31
N TYR A 281 -8.38 -0.78 14.09
CA TYR A 281 -9.20 -1.55 15.04
C TYR A 281 -9.65 -0.70 16.22
N GLY A 282 -8.82 0.25 16.69
CA GLY A 282 -9.20 1.20 17.72
C GLY A 282 -10.38 2.07 17.28
N LEU A 283 -10.32 2.65 16.08
CA LEU A 283 -11.43 3.41 15.51
C LEU A 283 -12.67 2.54 15.32
N SER A 284 -12.51 1.34 14.77
CA SER A 284 -13.60 0.38 14.58
C SER A 284 -14.28 0.02 15.90
N PHE A 285 -13.51 -0.17 16.98
CA PHE A 285 -14.05 -0.43 18.31
C PHE A 285 -14.90 0.72 18.82
N ILE A 286 -14.45 1.97 18.67
CA ILE A 286 -15.21 3.16 19.08
C ILE A 286 -16.54 3.24 18.31
N ILE A 287 -16.50 3.03 17.00
CA ILE A 287 -17.71 3.08 16.16
C ILE A 287 -18.67 1.93 16.49
N ALA A 288 -18.14 0.73 16.72
CA ALA A 288 -18.94 -0.41 17.17
C ALA A 288 -19.60 -0.14 18.53
N PHE A 289 -18.87 0.46 19.46
CA PHE A 289 -19.38 0.84 20.78
C PHE A 289 -20.55 1.86 20.65
N ILE A 290 -20.39 2.89 19.81
CA ILE A 290 -21.46 3.86 19.52
C ILE A 290 -22.67 3.14 18.89
N GLY A 291 -22.46 2.21 17.97
CA GLY A 291 -23.53 1.40 17.36
C GLY A 291 -24.30 0.58 18.40
N ILE A 292 -23.59 -0.04 19.32
CA ILE A 292 -24.18 -0.80 20.44
C ILE A 292 -24.96 0.10 21.38
N LEU A 293 -24.42 1.27 21.76
CA LEU A 293 -25.11 2.23 22.62
C LEU A 293 -26.41 2.74 21.95
N ASN A 294 -26.37 3.02 20.65
CA ASN A 294 -27.57 3.40 19.88
C ASN A 294 -28.60 2.28 19.85
N TYR A 295 -28.16 1.03 19.71
CA TYR A 295 -29.02 -0.14 19.78
C TYR A 295 -29.70 -0.26 21.15
N ILE A 296 -28.93 -0.20 22.24
CA ILE A 296 -29.42 -0.24 23.63
C ILE A 296 -30.46 0.85 23.85
N ASN A 297 -30.13 2.09 23.51
CA ASN A 297 -31.00 3.25 23.71
C ASN A 297 -32.34 3.07 22.93
N THR A 298 -32.27 2.60 21.70
CA THR A 298 -33.48 2.39 20.88
C THR A 298 -34.41 1.30 21.46
N ILE A 299 -33.84 0.15 21.88
CA ILE A 299 -34.62 -0.92 22.49
C ILE A 299 -35.23 -0.45 23.82
N LEU A 300 -34.47 0.21 24.68
CA LEU A 300 -34.99 0.73 25.97
C LEU A 300 -36.08 1.75 25.74
N THR A 301 -35.89 2.73 24.87
CA THR A 301 -36.88 3.75 24.56
C THR A 301 -38.16 3.13 23.94
N GLY A 302 -37.98 2.18 23.01
CA GLY A 302 -39.13 1.46 22.41
C GLY A 302 -39.95 0.67 23.42
N VAL A 303 -39.30 0.00 24.38
CA VAL A 303 -39.97 -0.72 25.46
C VAL A 303 -40.68 0.24 26.44
N ILE A 304 -40.00 1.34 26.82
CA ILE A 304 -40.55 2.34 27.74
C ILE A 304 -41.75 3.07 27.12
N SER A 305 -41.66 3.50 25.87
CA SER A 305 -42.76 4.20 25.17
C SER A 305 -44.03 3.34 24.99
N ARG A 306 -43.86 2.01 24.90
CA ARG A 306 -44.97 1.05 24.75
C ARG A 306 -45.39 0.38 26.07
N ARG A 307 -44.90 0.88 27.22
CA ARG A 307 -45.19 0.26 28.52
C ARG A 307 -46.68 0.18 28.84
N ASN A 308 -47.51 1.15 28.39
CA ASN A 308 -48.96 1.20 28.55
C ASN A 308 -49.65 0.12 27.70
N GLU A 309 -49.21 -0.05 26.44
CA GLU A 309 -49.68 -1.14 25.59
C GLU A 309 -49.47 -2.50 26.25
N PHE A 310 -48.29 -2.72 26.82
CA PHE A 310 -47.99 -3.93 27.54
C PHE A 310 -48.81 -4.11 28.81
N ALA A 311 -49.11 -3.05 29.56
CA ALA A 311 -49.98 -3.09 30.73
C ALA A 311 -51.40 -3.46 30.34
N ILE A 312 -51.94 -2.90 29.24
CA ILE A 312 -53.24 -3.27 28.69
C ILE A 312 -53.28 -4.76 28.28
N LEU A 313 -52.26 -5.23 27.58
CA LEU A 313 -52.17 -6.63 27.16
C LEU A 313 -52.10 -7.59 28.38
N GLU A 314 -51.37 -7.23 29.42
CA GLU A 314 -51.34 -7.99 30.67
C GLU A 314 -52.71 -7.98 31.37
N SER A 315 -53.46 -6.88 31.33
CA SER A 315 -54.81 -6.79 31.90
C SER A 315 -55.86 -7.63 31.14
N VAL A 316 -55.67 -7.85 29.83
CA VAL A 316 -56.52 -8.72 29.00
C VAL A 316 -56.14 -10.20 29.14
N GLY A 317 -55.06 -10.53 29.91
CA GLY A 317 -54.69 -11.91 30.23
C GLY A 317 -53.35 -12.40 29.67
N MET A 318 -52.53 -11.51 29.10
CA MET A 318 -51.18 -11.88 28.68
C MET A 318 -50.32 -12.22 29.89
N THR A 319 -49.64 -13.36 29.83
CA THR A 319 -48.70 -13.77 30.90
C THR A 319 -47.35 -13.07 30.74
N ARG A 320 -46.65 -12.87 31.85
CA ARG A 320 -45.27 -12.33 31.87
C ARG A 320 -44.30 -13.13 31.02
N LYS A 321 -44.52 -14.47 30.85
CA LYS A 321 -43.70 -15.31 29.97
C LYS A 321 -43.93 -14.97 28.50
N GLN A 322 -45.16 -14.65 28.12
CA GLN A 322 -45.49 -14.25 26.74
C GLN A 322 -44.91 -12.86 26.44
N LEU A 323 -45.04 -11.89 27.35
CA LEU A 323 -44.42 -10.57 27.23
C LEU A 323 -42.90 -10.68 27.03
N LYS A 324 -42.24 -11.47 27.88
CA LYS A 324 -40.78 -11.71 27.75
C LYS A 324 -40.44 -12.30 26.36
N LYS A 325 -41.21 -13.26 25.83
CA LYS A 325 -40.98 -13.83 24.50
C LYS A 325 -41.14 -12.80 23.38
N ILE A 326 -42.16 -11.93 23.45
CA ILE A 326 -42.38 -10.87 22.46
C ILE A 326 -41.17 -9.96 22.38
N LEU A 327 -40.68 -9.47 23.52
CA LEU A 327 -39.51 -8.59 23.55
C LEU A 327 -38.23 -9.27 23.02
N ILE A 328 -38.00 -10.54 23.36
CA ILE A 328 -36.88 -11.31 22.83
C ILE A 328 -36.97 -11.47 21.32
N TYR A 329 -38.15 -11.81 20.78
CA TYR A 329 -38.32 -11.93 19.34
C TYR A 329 -38.15 -10.59 18.63
N GLU A 330 -38.64 -9.48 19.19
CA GLU A 330 -38.46 -8.14 18.63
C GLU A 330 -36.96 -7.79 18.54
N GLY A 331 -36.17 -8.07 19.60
CA GLY A 331 -34.71 -7.89 19.58
C GLY A 331 -34.02 -8.79 18.54
N LEU A 332 -34.40 -10.07 18.48
CA LEU A 332 -33.85 -11.03 17.51
C LEU A 332 -34.20 -10.69 16.08
N TYR A 333 -35.42 -10.24 15.78
CA TYR A 333 -35.82 -9.77 14.44
C TYR A 333 -35.00 -8.55 14.02
N SER A 334 -34.75 -7.61 14.95
CA SER A 334 -33.92 -6.43 14.65
C SER A 334 -32.48 -6.86 14.25
N ILE A 335 -31.89 -7.82 14.96
CA ILE A 335 -30.58 -8.35 14.59
C ILE A 335 -30.63 -9.14 13.28
N LEU A 336 -31.67 -9.96 13.06
CA LEU A 336 -31.84 -10.68 11.80
C LEU A 336 -31.89 -9.73 10.60
N PHE A 337 -32.65 -8.64 10.69
CA PHE A 337 -32.67 -7.62 9.63
C PHE A 337 -31.32 -6.93 9.46
N THR A 338 -30.59 -6.62 10.55
CA THR A 338 -29.22 -6.10 10.49
C THR A 338 -28.31 -7.09 9.75
N CYS A 339 -28.36 -8.39 10.11
CA CYS A 339 -27.58 -9.44 9.45
C CYS A 339 -27.90 -9.57 7.96
N LEU A 340 -29.18 -9.44 7.58
CA LEU A 340 -29.58 -9.46 6.17
C LEU A 340 -29.03 -8.26 5.41
N ILE A 341 -29.12 -7.04 5.95
CA ILE A 341 -28.57 -5.83 5.32
C ILE A 341 -27.06 -5.95 5.18
N VAL A 342 -26.35 -6.34 6.24
CA VAL A 342 -24.89 -6.47 6.23
C VAL A 342 -24.45 -7.64 5.33
N GLY A 343 -25.16 -8.78 5.36
CA GLY A 343 -24.86 -9.95 4.55
C GLY A 343 -25.14 -9.79 3.05
N THR A 344 -25.87 -8.76 2.65
CA THR A 344 -26.17 -8.46 1.23
C THR A 344 -25.51 -7.15 0.81
N VAL A 345 -26.12 -6.03 1.13
CA VAL A 345 -25.66 -4.69 0.77
C VAL A 345 -24.28 -4.39 1.42
N GLY A 346 -24.10 -4.82 2.67
CA GLY A 346 -22.84 -4.61 3.40
C GLY A 346 -21.64 -5.31 2.76
N ILE A 347 -21.80 -6.55 2.31
CA ILE A 347 -20.75 -7.28 1.59
C ILE A 347 -20.40 -6.55 0.30
N TYR A 348 -21.39 -6.13 -0.48
CA TYR A 348 -21.15 -5.40 -1.72
C TYR A 348 -20.41 -4.08 -1.50
N ILE A 349 -20.85 -3.28 -0.52
CA ILE A 349 -20.19 -2.01 -0.18
C ILE A 349 -18.74 -2.27 0.30
N THR A 350 -18.54 -3.26 1.18
CA THR A 350 -17.21 -3.64 1.67
C THR A 350 -16.30 -4.04 0.51
N TYR A 351 -16.81 -4.85 -0.42
CA TYR A 351 -16.05 -5.28 -1.60
C TYR A 351 -15.62 -4.08 -2.45
N GLN A 352 -16.54 -3.19 -2.82
CA GLN A 352 -16.24 -2.03 -3.68
C GLN A 352 -15.24 -1.06 -3.04
N ILE A 353 -15.49 -0.70 -1.76
CA ILE A 353 -14.63 0.26 -1.07
C ILE A 353 -13.26 -0.35 -0.77
N ALA A 354 -13.20 -1.56 -0.19
CA ALA A 354 -11.93 -2.17 0.17
C ALA A 354 -11.10 -2.51 -1.07
N ARG A 355 -11.75 -2.93 -2.18
CA ARG A 355 -11.09 -3.14 -3.45
C ARG A 355 -10.50 -1.83 -3.99
N GLY A 356 -11.32 -0.77 -4.09
CA GLY A 356 -10.85 0.52 -4.59
C GLY A 356 -9.70 1.11 -3.77
N ILE A 357 -9.74 0.98 -2.43
CA ILE A 357 -8.63 1.40 -1.57
C ILE A 357 -7.40 0.53 -1.81
N SER A 358 -7.55 -0.81 -1.80
CA SER A 358 -6.42 -1.72 -1.94
C SER A 358 -5.75 -1.66 -3.31
N GLU A 359 -6.50 -1.41 -4.39
CA GLU A 359 -5.94 -1.25 -5.75
C GLU A 359 -5.10 0.04 -5.88
N ASN A 360 -5.38 1.06 -5.06
CA ASN A 360 -4.66 2.33 -5.05
C ASN A 360 -3.63 2.46 -3.92
N MET A 361 -3.44 1.42 -3.10
CA MET A 361 -2.43 1.41 -2.04
C MET A 361 -1.25 0.53 -2.44
N ALA A 362 -0.04 1.06 -2.24
CA ALA A 362 1.18 0.29 -2.44
C ALA A 362 1.21 -0.96 -1.53
N PHE A 363 1.82 -2.03 -2.04
CA PHE A 363 2.08 -3.28 -1.29
C PHE A 363 0.84 -4.00 -0.80
N THR A 364 -0.30 -3.82 -1.45
CA THR A 364 -1.53 -4.54 -1.17
C THR A 364 -1.85 -5.55 -2.28
N VAL A 365 -2.52 -6.63 -1.89
CA VAL A 365 -3.13 -7.61 -2.78
C VAL A 365 -4.56 -7.79 -2.29
N PHE A 366 -5.51 -7.25 -3.03
CA PHE A 366 -6.91 -7.33 -2.61
C PHE A 366 -7.38 -8.78 -2.50
N HIS A 367 -7.93 -9.13 -1.34
CA HIS A 367 -8.72 -10.34 -1.15
C HIS A 367 -9.86 -10.08 -0.18
N MET A 368 -11.06 -10.48 -0.56
CA MET A 368 -12.24 -10.33 0.30
C MET A 368 -12.16 -11.31 1.47
N ASN A 369 -12.20 -10.78 2.69
CA ASN A 369 -12.22 -11.59 3.90
C ASN A 369 -13.60 -11.51 4.60
N PRO A 370 -14.43 -12.56 4.54
CA PRO A 370 -15.76 -12.57 5.16
C PRO A 370 -15.75 -12.87 6.67
N ILE A 371 -14.62 -13.28 7.24
CA ILE A 371 -14.50 -13.67 8.66
C ILE A 371 -15.01 -12.58 9.61
N PRO A 372 -14.69 -11.28 9.44
CA PRO A 372 -15.19 -10.23 10.33
C PRO A 372 -16.72 -10.16 10.38
N LEU A 373 -17.36 -10.25 9.22
CA LEU A 373 -18.81 -10.22 9.11
C LEU A 373 -19.45 -11.41 9.82
N LEU A 374 -18.91 -12.61 9.63
CA LEU A 374 -19.43 -13.83 10.24
C LEU A 374 -19.23 -13.85 11.76
N SER A 375 -18.10 -13.34 12.26
CA SER A 375 -17.77 -13.34 13.70
C SER A 375 -18.60 -12.35 14.51
N VAL A 376 -19.10 -11.28 13.88
CA VAL A 376 -19.92 -10.26 14.56
C VAL A 376 -21.34 -10.78 14.85
N PHE A 377 -21.90 -11.64 14.03
CA PHE A 377 -23.29 -12.12 14.19
C PHE A 377 -23.58 -12.80 15.53
N PRO A 378 -22.78 -13.76 16.02
CA PRO A 378 -22.99 -14.35 17.35
C PRO A 378 -22.92 -13.33 18.48
N VAL A 379 -22.01 -12.35 18.36
CA VAL A 379 -21.84 -11.26 19.35
C VAL A 379 -23.09 -10.39 19.40
N LEU A 380 -23.65 -10.01 18.24
CA LEU A 380 -24.89 -9.22 18.15
C LEU A 380 -26.08 -9.96 18.75
N ILE A 381 -26.22 -11.25 18.50
CA ILE A 381 -27.28 -12.08 19.11
C ILE A 381 -27.15 -12.05 20.63
N GLY A 382 -25.96 -12.23 21.16
CA GLY A 382 -25.68 -12.17 22.60
C GLY A 382 -26.07 -10.80 23.21
N ILE A 383 -25.64 -9.72 22.57
CA ILE A 383 -25.98 -8.33 22.98
C ILE A 383 -27.49 -8.12 22.94
N SER A 384 -28.17 -8.57 21.89
CA SER A 384 -29.62 -8.43 21.75
C SER A 384 -30.36 -9.13 22.90
N LEU A 385 -29.97 -10.34 23.23
CA LEU A 385 -30.58 -11.08 24.34
C LEU A 385 -30.37 -10.36 25.69
N ILE A 386 -29.16 -9.89 25.95
CA ILE A 386 -28.82 -9.17 27.21
C ILE A 386 -29.64 -7.89 27.32
N VAL A 387 -29.67 -7.07 26.26
CA VAL A 387 -30.38 -5.78 26.25
C VAL A 387 -31.87 -5.97 26.39
N THR A 388 -32.44 -6.93 25.68
CA THR A 388 -33.90 -7.22 25.74
C THR A 388 -34.31 -7.75 27.11
N LEU A 389 -33.50 -8.59 27.73
CA LEU A 389 -33.73 -9.08 29.10
C LEU A 389 -33.61 -7.94 30.15
N ALA A 390 -32.67 -7.03 29.96
CA ALA A 390 -32.52 -5.85 30.82
C ALA A 390 -33.75 -4.90 30.66
N ALA A 391 -34.20 -4.67 29.44
CA ALA A 391 -35.41 -3.89 29.15
C ALA A 391 -36.66 -4.52 29.76
N TYR A 392 -36.84 -5.84 29.64
CA TYR A 392 -37.92 -6.57 30.30
C TYR A 392 -37.86 -6.43 31.82
N LYS A 393 -36.69 -6.56 32.43
CA LYS A 393 -36.52 -6.40 33.88
C LYS A 393 -36.84 -4.97 34.33
N SER A 394 -36.47 -3.96 33.56
CA SER A 394 -36.81 -2.57 33.81
C SER A 394 -38.32 -2.34 33.75
N LEU A 395 -39.00 -2.88 32.72
CA LEU A 395 -40.42 -2.78 32.56
C LEU A 395 -41.23 -3.44 33.70
N THR A 396 -40.77 -4.57 34.23
CA THR A 396 -41.46 -5.34 35.27
C THR A 396 -41.17 -4.90 36.69
N ARG A 397 -40.28 -3.92 36.92
CA ARG A 397 -40.00 -3.33 38.25
C ARG A 397 -41.23 -2.54 38.82
N ALA A 398 -41.95 -1.81 37.96
CA ALA A 398 -43.18 -1.15 38.36
C ALA A 398 -44.38 -2.10 38.35
N THR A 399 -45.28 -1.98 39.29
CA THR A 399 -46.52 -2.80 39.33
C THR A 399 -47.45 -2.40 38.15
N MET A 400 -48.34 -3.31 37.77
CA MET A 400 -49.28 -3.06 36.67
C MET A 400 -50.17 -1.80 36.98
N VAL A 401 -50.58 -1.64 38.23
CA VAL A 401 -51.40 -0.49 38.68
C VAL A 401 -50.60 0.84 38.59
N GLU A 402 -49.33 0.85 38.97
CA GLU A 402 -48.49 2.02 38.84
C GLU A 402 -48.30 2.43 37.35
N ARG A 403 -48.11 1.43 36.47
CA ARG A 403 -47.92 1.67 35.01
C ARG A 403 -49.18 2.25 34.34
N LEU A 404 -50.39 1.90 34.80
CA LEU A 404 -51.63 2.42 34.28
C LEU A 404 -51.97 3.82 34.87
N ARG A 405 -51.55 4.11 36.11
CA ARG A 405 -51.85 5.38 36.83
C ARG A 405 -50.95 6.55 36.36
N GLU A 406 -49.80 6.30 35.83
CA GLU A 406 -48.89 7.37 35.29
C GLU A 406 -49.42 7.99 33.96
N VAL A 407 -50.61 7.60 33.48
CA VAL A 407 -51.25 8.11 32.26
C VAL A 407 -52.38 9.14 32.57
N GLU A 408 -52.79 9.27 33.83
CA GLU A 408 -53.65 10.36 34.33
C GLU A 408 -52.80 11.55 34.81
#